data_73e7630eb9b99cfe75a7937846f8dcff
#
_entry.id   73e7630eb9b99cfe75a7937846f8dcff
#
_cell.length_a   1.000
_cell.length_b   1.000
_cell.length_c   1.000
_cell.angle_alpha   90.00
_cell.angle_beta   90.00
_cell.angle_gamma   90.00
#
_symmetry.space_group_name_H-M   'P 1'
#
loop_
_entity.id
_entity.type
_entity.pdbx_description
1 polymer ?
#
loop_
_entity_poly.entity_id
_entity_poly.type
_entity_poly.pdbx_seq_one_letter_code
_entity_poly.pdbx_strand_id
1 'polypeptide(L)'
;MAGIRGISEETTTGVNRLYAMMGDGSLKAPAINIKDSVTKSKFDNLYGCRESLVDGIKRATDVMLAGKLAVVCGFGNVGKGSAASLRSQGARVMVTEIDPICALQAAMEGYQVTTMEEAAAQGDVFVTATGNIDVITVDHMRQMKDRAIVCNIGHFDSEIQIDGLRNYPWEEVKPQVDEVVFPDGKRLIVLAKGRLVNLGCATGHPSFVMSASFTNQVLAQIELWTNHGKYENKFYILPKYLDEKVAALHLDKLSVKLTALSAAQANYLNLPRSGPFKPEHYRY
;
A
#
# COMPACT_ATOMS: atom_id res chain seq x y z
N MET A 1 7.06 27.85 14.43
CA MET A 1 7.91 26.67 14.04
C MET A 1 9.33 26.76 14.62
N ALA A 2 9.59 27.58 15.61
CA ALA A 2 10.91 27.63 16.24
C ALA A 2 11.27 26.24 16.83
N GLY A 3 12.44 25.72 16.45
CA GLY A 3 12.95 24.43 16.95
C GLY A 3 12.69 23.20 16.05
N ILE A 4 11.83 23.29 15.02
CA ILE A 4 11.65 22.17 14.05
C ILE A 4 12.80 22.23 13.04
N ARG A 5 13.58 21.14 12.94
CA ARG A 5 14.71 21.02 12.02
C ARG A 5 14.38 20.28 10.73
N GLY A 6 13.25 19.60 10.70
CA GLY A 6 12.78 18.89 9.52
C GLY A 6 11.59 18.00 9.79
N ILE A 7 11.05 17.41 8.72
CA ILE A 7 9.87 16.54 8.70
C ILE A 7 10.26 15.26 7.96
N SER A 8 9.79 14.10 8.42
CA SER A 8 9.81 12.87 7.64
C SER A 8 8.37 12.40 7.39
N GLU A 9 8.08 11.95 6.17
CA GLU A 9 6.73 11.55 5.76
C GLU A 9 6.77 10.19 5.05
N GLU A 10 5.93 9.25 5.50
CA GLU A 10 5.90 7.89 4.94
C GLU A 10 4.65 7.56 4.13
N THR A 11 3.68 8.49 4.08
CA THR A 11 2.36 8.24 3.48
C THR A 11 2.20 8.96 2.15
N THR A 12 1.63 8.31 1.15
CA THR A 12 1.42 8.88 -0.20
C THR A 12 0.73 10.25 -0.14
N THR A 13 -0.34 10.37 0.64
CA THR A 13 -1.08 11.64 0.74
C THR A 13 -0.27 12.74 1.40
N GLY A 14 0.48 12.44 2.47
CA GLY A 14 1.36 13.41 3.12
C GLY A 14 2.48 13.86 2.19
N VAL A 15 3.09 12.92 1.46
CA VAL A 15 4.10 13.21 0.42
C VAL A 15 3.55 14.14 -0.65
N ASN A 16 2.34 13.88 -1.19
CA ASN A 16 1.72 14.75 -2.19
C ASN A 16 1.45 16.17 -1.65
N ARG A 17 1.03 16.27 -0.38
CA ARG A 17 0.85 17.58 0.27
C ARG A 17 2.15 18.33 0.44
N LEU A 18 3.24 17.66 0.83
CA LEU A 18 4.56 18.26 0.96
C LEU A 18 5.13 18.71 -0.40
N TYR A 19 4.87 17.98 -1.48
CA TYR A 19 5.19 18.45 -2.84
C TYR A 19 4.40 19.71 -3.22
N ALA A 20 3.10 19.74 -2.93
CA ALA A 20 2.29 20.94 -3.17
C ALA A 20 2.79 22.14 -2.36
N MET A 21 3.09 21.95 -1.07
CA MET A 21 3.66 22.98 -0.20
C MET A 21 5.05 23.46 -0.65
N MET A 22 5.85 22.58 -1.24
CA MET A 22 7.13 22.99 -1.85
C MET A 22 6.89 23.83 -3.11
N GLY A 23 5.91 23.44 -3.94
CA GLY A 23 5.55 24.12 -5.18
C GLY A 23 4.99 25.52 -4.97
N ASP A 24 4.18 25.73 -3.93
CA ASP A 24 3.59 27.03 -3.58
C ASP A 24 4.44 27.87 -2.59
N GLY A 25 5.59 27.34 -2.15
CA GLY A 25 6.51 28.02 -1.22
C GLY A 25 6.06 28.05 0.24
N SER A 26 5.02 27.29 0.60
CA SER A 26 4.51 27.23 1.98
C SER A 26 5.28 26.27 2.89
N LEU A 27 6.18 25.44 2.34
CA LEU A 27 7.00 24.51 3.11
C LEU A 27 8.01 25.27 3.98
N LYS A 28 7.89 25.19 5.30
CA LYS A 28 8.66 25.97 6.28
C LYS A 28 9.85 25.23 6.91
N ALA A 29 10.07 23.98 6.56
CA ALA A 29 11.17 23.15 7.04
C ALA A 29 11.57 22.14 5.97
N PRO A 30 12.81 21.64 5.94
CA PRO A 30 13.18 20.55 5.06
C PRO A 30 12.35 19.30 5.38
N ALA A 31 11.98 18.55 4.35
CA ALA A 31 11.23 17.32 4.52
C ALA A 31 11.88 16.16 3.76
N ILE A 32 11.90 14.97 4.37
CA ILE A 32 12.39 13.73 3.75
C ILE A 32 11.22 12.81 3.44
N ASN A 33 11.14 12.38 2.20
CA ASN A 33 10.21 11.37 1.69
C ASN A 33 10.68 9.97 2.07
N ILE A 34 10.04 9.37 3.03
CA ILE A 34 10.26 7.97 3.44
C ILE A 34 9.41 7.03 2.59
N LYS A 35 8.23 7.47 2.14
CA LYS A 35 7.31 6.67 1.35
C LYS A 35 7.98 6.03 0.13
N ASP A 36 8.88 6.75 -0.54
CA ASP A 36 9.57 6.27 -1.73
C ASP A 36 10.90 5.55 -1.44
N SER A 37 11.29 5.41 -0.17
CA SER A 37 12.36 4.49 0.24
C SER A 37 11.99 3.06 -0.15
N VAL A 38 12.93 2.29 -0.68
CA VAL A 38 12.67 0.92 -1.14
C VAL A 38 12.29 0.03 0.01
N THR A 39 13.00 0.13 1.13
CA THR A 39 12.73 -0.63 2.36
C THR A 39 11.44 -0.21 3.08
N LYS A 40 10.78 0.88 2.63
CA LYS A 40 9.40 1.23 3.02
C LYS A 40 8.42 0.73 1.97
N SER A 41 8.43 1.29 0.76
CA SER A 41 7.38 1.07 -0.24
C SER A 41 7.30 -0.36 -0.75
N LYS A 42 8.44 -1.04 -0.91
CA LYS A 42 8.50 -2.44 -1.37
C LYS A 42 8.38 -3.46 -0.24
N PHE A 43 8.32 -3.01 1.01
CA PHE A 43 8.16 -3.85 2.20
C PHE A 43 6.81 -3.64 2.86
N ASP A 44 6.57 -2.50 3.45
CA ASP A 44 5.30 -2.14 4.11
C ASP A 44 4.10 -2.29 3.14
N ASN A 45 4.11 -1.52 2.05
CA ASN A 45 2.98 -1.51 1.13
C ASN A 45 2.82 -2.84 0.36
N LEU A 46 3.90 -3.59 0.12
CA LEU A 46 3.84 -4.86 -0.59
C LEU A 46 3.63 -6.04 0.37
N TYR A 47 4.61 -6.30 1.23
CA TYR A 47 4.57 -7.46 2.12
C TYR A 47 3.59 -7.27 3.28
N GLY A 48 3.48 -6.05 3.82
CA GLY A 48 2.52 -5.73 4.86
C GLY A 48 1.08 -5.95 4.39
N CYS A 49 0.72 -5.47 3.19
CA CYS A 49 -0.60 -5.70 2.63
C CYS A 49 -0.82 -7.18 2.24
N ARG A 50 0.23 -7.89 1.79
CA ARG A 50 0.15 -9.33 1.51
C ARG A 50 -0.29 -10.12 2.75
N GLU A 51 0.22 -9.78 3.92
CA GLU A 51 -0.16 -10.45 5.17
C GLU A 51 -1.51 -9.95 5.69
N SER A 52 -1.70 -8.64 5.78
CA SER A 52 -2.78 -8.04 6.55
C SER A 52 -4.13 -7.98 5.83
N LEU A 53 -4.18 -7.98 4.49
CA LEU A 53 -5.45 -7.98 3.75
C LEU A 53 -6.28 -9.21 4.05
N VAL A 54 -5.70 -10.38 3.84
CA VAL A 54 -6.41 -11.65 4.01
C VAL A 54 -6.72 -11.90 5.49
N ASP A 55 -5.85 -11.48 6.39
CA ASP A 55 -6.12 -11.52 7.84
C ASP A 55 -7.38 -10.69 8.18
N GLY A 56 -7.48 -9.45 7.65
CA GLY A 56 -8.66 -8.61 7.83
C GLY A 56 -9.94 -9.22 7.28
N ILE A 57 -9.92 -9.72 6.05
CA ILE A 57 -11.09 -10.35 5.42
C ILE A 57 -11.53 -11.60 6.20
N LYS A 58 -10.60 -12.48 6.57
CA LYS A 58 -10.92 -13.74 7.28
C LYS A 58 -11.44 -13.49 8.69
N ARG A 59 -10.86 -12.58 9.45
CA ARG A 59 -11.37 -12.21 10.78
C ARG A 59 -12.76 -11.57 10.70
N ALA A 60 -12.99 -10.76 9.66
CA ALA A 60 -14.28 -10.13 9.44
C ALA A 60 -15.38 -11.12 9.07
N THR A 61 -15.13 -12.07 8.19
CA THR A 61 -16.18 -12.79 7.48
C THR A 61 -16.16 -14.31 7.65
N ASP A 62 -15.06 -14.88 8.07
CA ASP A 62 -14.86 -16.35 8.08
C ASP A 62 -15.07 -17.02 6.71
N VAL A 63 -14.91 -16.25 5.62
CA VAL A 63 -15.16 -16.72 4.25
C VAL A 63 -14.01 -17.60 3.76
N MET A 64 -14.35 -18.66 3.04
CA MET A 64 -13.38 -19.43 2.27
C MET A 64 -13.05 -18.68 0.97
N LEU A 65 -11.80 -18.23 0.83
CA LEU A 65 -11.35 -17.48 -0.35
C LEU A 65 -11.08 -18.38 -1.57
N ALA A 66 -10.73 -19.65 -1.35
CA ALA A 66 -10.48 -20.59 -2.43
C ALA A 66 -11.70 -20.72 -3.36
N GLY A 67 -11.45 -20.60 -4.68
CA GLY A 67 -12.49 -20.64 -5.70
C GLY A 67 -13.27 -19.34 -5.92
N LYS A 68 -13.18 -18.37 -5.00
CA LYS A 68 -13.78 -17.03 -5.16
C LYS A 68 -13.09 -16.25 -6.28
N LEU A 69 -13.84 -15.36 -6.91
CA LEU A 69 -13.30 -14.37 -7.82
C LEU A 69 -13.09 -13.06 -7.05
N ALA A 70 -11.83 -12.70 -6.86
CA ALA A 70 -11.46 -11.44 -6.21
C ALA A 70 -11.07 -10.38 -7.24
N VAL A 71 -11.56 -9.18 -7.08
CA VAL A 71 -11.24 -8.00 -7.89
C VAL A 71 -10.38 -7.07 -7.07
N VAL A 72 -9.16 -6.80 -7.51
CA VAL A 72 -8.23 -5.87 -6.87
C VAL A 72 -8.15 -4.61 -7.73
N CYS A 73 -8.61 -3.49 -7.21
CA CYS A 73 -8.58 -2.21 -7.90
C CYS A 73 -7.25 -1.52 -7.58
N GLY A 74 -6.38 -1.42 -8.61
CA GLY A 74 -5.02 -0.92 -8.51
C GLY A 74 -3.96 -2.02 -8.42
N PHE A 75 -2.82 -1.87 -9.13
CA PHE A 75 -1.69 -2.80 -9.14
C PHE A 75 -0.35 -2.11 -8.82
N GLY A 76 -0.41 -1.08 -7.97
CA GLY A 76 0.76 -0.54 -7.26
C GLY A 76 1.28 -1.53 -6.21
N ASN A 77 2.17 -1.11 -5.31
CA ASN A 77 2.74 -2.02 -4.30
C ASN A 77 1.66 -2.66 -3.41
N VAL A 78 0.65 -1.89 -2.99
CA VAL A 78 -0.49 -2.39 -2.20
C VAL A 78 -1.29 -3.42 -2.99
N GLY A 79 -1.67 -3.10 -4.23
CA GLY A 79 -2.43 -4.01 -5.10
C GLY A 79 -1.67 -5.28 -5.43
N LYS A 80 -0.35 -5.21 -5.71
CA LYS A 80 0.51 -6.38 -5.94
C LYS A 80 0.54 -7.32 -4.74
N GLY A 81 0.73 -6.77 -3.54
CA GLY A 81 0.68 -7.54 -2.31
C GLY A 81 -0.68 -8.21 -2.10
N SER A 82 -1.75 -7.44 -2.29
CA SER A 82 -3.13 -7.90 -2.15
C SER A 82 -3.50 -9.00 -3.14
N ALA A 83 -3.19 -8.81 -4.42
CA ALA A 83 -3.46 -9.79 -5.48
C ALA A 83 -2.69 -11.10 -5.24
N ALA A 84 -1.40 -11.02 -4.88
CA ALA A 84 -0.59 -12.18 -4.56
C ALA A 84 -1.11 -12.94 -3.35
N SER A 85 -1.57 -12.24 -2.31
CA SER A 85 -2.16 -12.83 -1.11
C SER A 85 -3.45 -13.60 -1.42
N LEU A 86 -4.38 -12.97 -2.13
CA LEU A 86 -5.65 -13.59 -2.53
C LEU A 86 -5.42 -14.83 -3.41
N ARG A 87 -4.50 -14.73 -4.40
CA ARG A 87 -4.12 -15.87 -5.24
C ARG A 87 -3.51 -17.01 -4.43
N SER A 88 -2.68 -16.72 -3.43
CA SER A 88 -2.08 -17.74 -2.56
C SER A 88 -3.11 -18.50 -1.72
N GLN A 89 -4.27 -17.89 -1.46
CA GLN A 89 -5.41 -18.54 -0.80
C GLN A 89 -6.31 -19.32 -1.77
N GLY A 90 -5.93 -19.44 -3.03
CA GLY A 90 -6.71 -20.16 -4.04
C GLY A 90 -7.83 -19.35 -4.70
N ALA A 91 -7.88 -18.03 -4.49
CA ALA A 91 -8.79 -17.18 -5.22
C ALA A 91 -8.32 -16.98 -6.67
N ARG A 92 -9.28 -16.86 -7.59
CA ARG A 92 -9.03 -16.30 -8.92
C ARG A 92 -9.02 -14.79 -8.80
N VAL A 93 -8.04 -14.12 -9.40
CA VAL A 93 -7.87 -12.67 -9.21
C VAL A 93 -7.97 -11.94 -10.54
N MET A 94 -8.84 -10.93 -10.58
CA MET A 94 -8.88 -9.88 -11.59
C MET A 94 -8.25 -8.60 -11.02
N VAL A 95 -7.68 -7.79 -11.89
CA VAL A 95 -7.08 -6.49 -11.55
C VAL A 95 -7.71 -5.42 -12.41
N THR A 96 -8.02 -4.26 -11.81
CA THR A 96 -8.32 -3.04 -12.56
C THR A 96 -7.18 -2.04 -12.38
N GLU A 97 -6.73 -1.40 -13.46
CA GLU A 97 -5.58 -0.50 -13.40
C GLU A 97 -5.65 0.57 -14.49
N ILE A 98 -5.15 1.77 -14.18
CA ILE A 98 -5.08 2.90 -15.12
C ILE A 98 -3.68 3.10 -15.70
N ASP A 99 -2.63 2.70 -14.96
CA ASP A 99 -1.24 2.80 -15.40
C ASP A 99 -0.92 1.62 -16.34
N PRO A 100 -0.57 1.89 -17.62
CA PRO A 100 -0.29 0.83 -18.58
C PRO A 100 0.91 -0.04 -18.18
N ILE A 101 1.88 0.48 -17.42
CA ILE A 101 3.03 -0.30 -16.94
C ILE A 101 2.57 -1.28 -15.87
N CYS A 102 1.80 -0.81 -14.90
CA CYS A 102 1.25 -1.66 -13.85
C CYS A 102 0.26 -2.70 -14.41
N ALA A 103 -0.58 -2.30 -15.37
CA ALA A 103 -1.49 -3.22 -16.07
C ALA A 103 -0.73 -4.33 -16.83
N LEU A 104 0.34 -3.96 -17.55
CA LEU A 104 1.20 -4.92 -18.23
C LEU A 104 1.87 -5.87 -17.25
N GLN A 105 2.38 -5.37 -16.13
CA GLN A 105 2.96 -6.21 -15.07
C GLN A 105 1.94 -7.20 -14.52
N ALA A 106 0.69 -6.75 -14.25
CA ALA A 106 -0.37 -7.63 -13.79
C ALA A 106 -0.67 -8.76 -14.80
N ALA A 107 -0.76 -8.42 -16.08
CA ALA A 107 -0.98 -9.39 -17.15
C ALA A 107 0.19 -10.39 -17.27
N MET A 108 1.44 -9.93 -17.16
CA MET A 108 2.63 -10.80 -17.19
C MET A 108 2.72 -11.72 -15.97
N GLU A 109 2.16 -11.30 -14.82
CA GLU A 109 2.02 -12.16 -13.64
C GLU A 109 0.83 -13.14 -13.73
N GLY A 110 0.08 -13.12 -14.84
CA GLY A 110 -1.03 -14.04 -15.10
C GLY A 110 -2.36 -13.64 -14.49
N TYR A 111 -2.53 -12.36 -14.11
CA TYR A 111 -3.82 -11.83 -13.72
C TYR A 111 -4.62 -11.39 -14.95
N GLN A 112 -5.94 -11.56 -14.89
CA GLN A 112 -6.84 -10.92 -15.84
C GLN A 112 -6.93 -9.44 -15.49
N VAL A 113 -6.59 -8.58 -16.45
CA VAL A 113 -6.75 -7.13 -16.31
C VAL A 113 -8.00 -6.70 -17.08
N THR A 114 -8.88 -5.96 -16.42
CA THR A 114 -10.16 -5.51 -16.97
C THR A 114 -10.60 -4.19 -16.36
N THR A 115 -11.79 -3.69 -16.70
CA THR A 115 -12.37 -2.50 -16.07
C THR A 115 -13.27 -2.86 -14.89
N MET A 116 -13.61 -1.88 -14.05
CA MET A 116 -14.50 -2.10 -12.92
C MET A 116 -15.93 -2.43 -13.39
N GLU A 117 -16.37 -1.83 -14.50
CA GLU A 117 -17.66 -2.07 -15.12
C GLU A 117 -17.83 -3.54 -15.54
N GLU A 118 -16.77 -4.14 -16.09
CA GLU A 118 -16.78 -5.55 -16.49
C GLU A 118 -16.65 -6.51 -15.30
N ALA A 119 -15.88 -6.10 -14.28
CA ALA A 119 -15.62 -6.92 -13.11
C ALA A 119 -16.79 -6.94 -12.11
N ALA A 120 -17.58 -5.88 -12.03
CA ALA A 120 -18.59 -5.68 -10.99
C ALA A 120 -19.59 -6.83 -10.89
N ALA A 121 -20.13 -7.31 -12.01
CA ALA A 121 -21.09 -8.43 -12.02
C ALA A 121 -20.46 -9.82 -11.75
N GLN A 122 -19.15 -9.92 -11.79
CA GLN A 122 -18.42 -11.20 -11.73
C GLN A 122 -17.79 -11.48 -10.37
N GLY A 123 -17.34 -10.42 -9.67
CA GLY A 123 -16.58 -10.53 -8.43
C GLY A 123 -17.39 -11.07 -7.25
N ASP A 124 -16.71 -11.78 -6.37
CA ASP A 124 -17.22 -12.22 -5.07
C ASP A 124 -16.61 -11.37 -3.93
N VAL A 125 -15.38 -10.88 -4.14
CA VAL A 125 -14.63 -10.02 -3.19
C VAL A 125 -14.02 -8.86 -3.96
N PHE A 126 -14.22 -7.66 -3.49
CA PHE A 126 -13.70 -6.42 -4.08
C PHE A 126 -12.77 -5.72 -3.09
N VAL A 127 -11.59 -5.35 -3.54
CA VAL A 127 -10.54 -4.71 -2.73
C VAL A 127 -10.03 -3.48 -3.45
N THR A 128 -10.20 -2.29 -2.87
CA THR A 128 -9.61 -1.06 -3.41
C THR A 128 -8.22 -0.80 -2.82
N ALA A 129 -7.29 -0.37 -3.66
CA ALA A 129 -5.88 -0.21 -3.33
C ALA A 129 -5.18 0.91 -4.13
N THR A 130 -5.93 1.95 -4.54
CA THR A 130 -5.48 2.97 -5.49
C THR A 130 -5.03 4.28 -4.83
N GLY A 131 -5.57 4.60 -3.66
CA GLY A 131 -5.41 5.92 -3.02
C GLY A 131 -6.20 7.04 -3.73
N ASN A 132 -7.16 6.69 -4.60
CA ASN A 132 -8.02 7.62 -5.35
C ASN A 132 -9.40 7.76 -4.68
N ILE A 133 -10.36 8.32 -5.37
CA ILE A 133 -11.75 8.46 -4.92
C ILE A 133 -12.68 7.72 -5.87
N ASP A 134 -13.84 7.28 -5.36
CA ASP A 134 -14.96 6.70 -6.14
C ASP A 134 -14.54 5.59 -7.13
N VAL A 135 -13.57 4.76 -6.73
CA VAL A 135 -13.09 3.63 -7.53
C VAL A 135 -14.17 2.56 -7.65
N ILE A 136 -14.90 2.33 -6.55
CA ILE A 136 -16.13 1.54 -6.53
C ILE A 136 -17.31 2.49 -6.28
N THR A 137 -18.12 2.72 -7.30
CA THR A 137 -19.31 3.56 -7.24
C THR A 137 -20.55 2.79 -6.79
N VAL A 138 -21.64 3.52 -6.45
CA VAL A 138 -22.93 2.89 -6.18
C VAL A 138 -23.44 2.11 -7.38
N ASP A 139 -23.18 2.57 -8.61
CA ASP A 139 -23.62 1.88 -9.83
C ASP A 139 -22.87 0.57 -10.03
N HIS A 140 -21.58 0.50 -9.69
CA HIS A 140 -20.85 -0.76 -9.63
C HIS A 140 -21.45 -1.70 -8.57
N MET A 141 -21.72 -1.19 -7.36
CA MET A 141 -22.29 -1.97 -6.27
C MET A 141 -23.70 -2.53 -6.58
N ARG A 142 -24.50 -1.81 -7.37
CA ARG A 142 -25.79 -2.30 -7.87
C ARG A 142 -25.67 -3.53 -8.76
N GLN A 143 -24.54 -3.65 -9.48
CA GLN A 143 -24.30 -4.78 -10.40
C GLN A 143 -23.65 -5.98 -9.71
N MET A 144 -23.08 -5.81 -8.51
CA MET A 144 -22.42 -6.89 -7.77
C MET A 144 -23.40 -8.00 -7.39
N LYS A 145 -22.86 -9.18 -7.18
CA LYS A 145 -23.60 -10.33 -6.68
C LYS A 145 -24.16 -10.07 -5.28
N ASP A 146 -25.24 -10.77 -4.95
CA ASP A 146 -25.70 -10.82 -3.56
C ASP A 146 -24.59 -11.33 -2.65
N ARG A 147 -24.39 -10.65 -1.50
CA ARG A 147 -23.36 -10.92 -0.51
C ARG A 147 -21.91 -10.85 -1.02
N ALA A 148 -21.69 -10.12 -2.10
CA ALA A 148 -20.32 -9.75 -2.45
C ALA A 148 -19.69 -8.93 -1.32
N ILE A 149 -18.41 -9.20 -1.05
CA ILE A 149 -17.64 -8.52 -0.01
C ILE A 149 -16.92 -7.34 -0.63
N VAL A 150 -17.08 -6.15 -0.03
CA VAL A 150 -16.44 -4.92 -0.48
C VAL A 150 -15.57 -4.38 0.66
N CYS A 151 -14.29 -4.16 0.38
CA CYS A 151 -13.34 -3.65 1.36
C CYS A 151 -12.26 -2.78 0.74
N ASN A 152 -11.62 -1.99 1.56
CA ASN A 152 -10.54 -1.08 1.18
C ASN A 152 -9.27 -1.40 1.96
N ILE A 153 -8.13 -1.37 1.29
CA ILE A 153 -6.80 -1.42 1.89
C ILE A 153 -5.92 -0.25 1.42
N GLY A 154 -6.50 0.67 0.66
CA GLY A 154 -5.90 1.95 0.31
C GLY A 154 -5.80 2.87 1.52
N HIS A 155 -5.58 4.17 1.30
CA HIS A 155 -5.29 5.07 2.42
C HIS A 155 -6.54 5.66 3.09
N PHE A 156 -7.55 6.07 2.31
CA PHE A 156 -8.77 6.70 2.82
C PHE A 156 -10.01 5.88 2.45
N ASP A 157 -11.10 6.14 3.18
CA ASP A 157 -12.43 5.59 2.97
C ASP A 157 -13.15 6.11 1.71
N SER A 158 -12.54 7.04 0.99
CA SER A 158 -13.08 7.65 -0.23
C SER A 158 -13.01 6.78 -1.48
N GLU A 159 -12.26 5.67 -1.46
CA GLU A 159 -12.13 4.79 -2.64
C GLU A 159 -13.43 4.04 -2.97
N ILE A 160 -14.25 3.79 -1.97
CA ILE A 160 -15.58 3.20 -2.11
C ILE A 160 -16.61 4.31 -1.82
N GLN A 161 -17.57 4.48 -2.71
CA GLN A 161 -18.60 5.55 -2.62
C GLN A 161 -19.62 5.25 -1.51
N ILE A 162 -19.13 5.16 -0.26
CA ILE A 162 -19.93 4.86 0.94
C ILE A 162 -20.99 5.94 1.18
N ASP A 163 -20.64 7.21 0.93
CA ASP A 163 -21.57 8.33 1.08
C ASP A 163 -22.83 8.18 0.21
N GLY A 164 -22.69 7.56 -0.96
CA GLY A 164 -23.81 7.25 -1.84
C GLY A 164 -24.77 6.18 -1.30
N LEU A 165 -24.34 5.45 -0.27
CA LEU A 165 -25.15 4.42 0.39
C LEU A 165 -25.83 4.89 1.69
N ARG A 166 -25.73 6.18 2.06
CA ARG A 166 -26.31 6.71 3.31
C ARG A 166 -27.82 6.50 3.45
N ASN A 167 -28.54 6.47 2.34
CA ASN A 167 -29.99 6.28 2.33
C ASN A 167 -30.43 4.81 2.19
N TYR A 168 -29.47 3.89 2.11
CA TYR A 168 -29.74 2.45 2.11
C TYR A 168 -29.80 1.93 3.56
N PRO A 169 -30.61 0.91 3.87
CA PRO A 169 -30.56 0.26 5.17
C PRO A 169 -29.19 -0.40 5.40
N TRP A 170 -28.61 -0.16 6.58
CA TRP A 170 -27.38 -0.79 7.06
C TRP A 170 -27.71 -1.67 8.25
N GLU A 171 -27.32 -2.93 8.17
CA GLU A 171 -27.50 -3.91 9.23
C GLU A 171 -26.10 -4.35 9.72
N GLU A 172 -25.72 -3.99 10.94
CA GLU A 172 -24.45 -4.44 11.54
C GLU A 172 -24.57 -5.92 11.91
N VAL A 173 -23.81 -6.78 11.24
CA VAL A 173 -23.75 -8.23 11.51
C VAL A 173 -22.88 -8.50 12.71
N LYS A 174 -21.74 -7.83 12.80
CA LYS A 174 -20.81 -7.77 13.94
C LYS A 174 -19.93 -6.53 13.81
N PRO A 175 -19.15 -6.13 14.84
CA PRO A 175 -18.30 -4.95 14.75
C PRO A 175 -17.46 -4.91 13.48
N GLN A 176 -17.53 -3.80 12.73
CA GLN A 176 -16.84 -3.55 11.46
C GLN A 176 -17.31 -4.41 10.27
N VAL A 177 -18.43 -5.11 10.38
CA VAL A 177 -19.04 -5.90 9.30
C VAL A 177 -20.50 -5.52 9.17
N ASP A 178 -20.82 -4.81 8.12
CA ASP A 178 -22.17 -4.32 7.84
C ASP A 178 -22.70 -4.96 6.55
N GLU A 179 -23.98 -5.34 6.53
CA GLU A 179 -24.73 -5.60 5.30
C GLU A 179 -25.49 -4.34 4.87
N VAL A 180 -25.31 -3.93 3.62
CA VAL A 180 -26.08 -2.85 2.98
C VAL A 180 -27.15 -3.47 2.13
N VAL A 181 -28.42 -3.13 2.41
CA VAL A 181 -29.58 -3.71 1.72
C VAL A 181 -30.01 -2.81 0.56
N PHE A 182 -29.97 -3.35 -0.65
CA PHE A 182 -30.39 -2.66 -1.87
C PHE A 182 -31.93 -2.78 -2.09
N PRO A 183 -32.53 -1.90 -2.89
CA PRO A 183 -33.97 -1.88 -3.10
C PRO A 183 -34.58 -3.17 -3.70
N ASP A 184 -33.76 -3.95 -4.41
CA ASP A 184 -34.11 -5.25 -4.98
C ASP A 184 -33.98 -6.42 -3.99
N GLY A 185 -33.62 -6.12 -2.75
CA GLY A 185 -33.41 -7.10 -1.69
C GLY A 185 -32.00 -7.69 -1.63
N LYS A 186 -31.13 -7.40 -2.62
CA LYS A 186 -29.74 -7.76 -2.61
C LYS A 186 -28.99 -7.13 -1.43
N ARG A 187 -28.02 -7.84 -0.88
CA ARG A 187 -27.18 -7.38 0.22
C ARG A 187 -25.71 -7.37 -0.20
N LEU A 188 -24.97 -6.36 0.20
CA LEU A 188 -23.51 -6.34 0.07
C LEU A 188 -22.89 -6.29 1.46
N ILE A 189 -21.82 -7.03 1.64
CA ILE A 189 -21.03 -7.04 2.88
C ILE A 189 -19.95 -5.97 2.75
N VAL A 190 -20.06 -4.91 3.56
CA VAL A 190 -19.07 -3.82 3.59
C VAL A 190 -18.22 -3.95 4.85
N LEU A 191 -16.91 -4.07 4.67
CA LEU A 191 -15.98 -4.21 5.78
C LEU A 191 -15.44 -2.85 6.23
N ALA A 192 -15.35 -2.66 7.54
CA ALA A 192 -14.82 -1.45 8.19
C ALA A 192 -15.47 -0.14 7.69
N LYS A 193 -16.69 -0.21 7.15
CA LYS A 193 -17.41 0.94 6.54
C LYS A 193 -16.57 1.66 5.47
N GLY A 194 -15.84 0.90 4.63
CA GLY A 194 -14.97 1.42 3.59
C GLY A 194 -13.60 1.92 4.06
N ARG A 195 -13.34 1.92 5.38
CA ARG A 195 -12.01 2.25 5.92
C ARG A 195 -11.06 1.08 5.73
N LEU A 196 -9.79 1.24 6.11
CA LEU A 196 -8.76 0.21 5.96
C LEU A 196 -9.16 -1.09 6.67
N VAL A 197 -9.40 -2.13 5.89
CA VAL A 197 -9.88 -3.44 6.39
C VAL A 197 -8.87 -4.11 7.33
N ASN A 198 -7.58 -3.97 7.06
CA ASN A 198 -6.51 -4.55 7.88
C ASN A 198 -6.38 -3.90 9.26
N LEU A 199 -6.79 -2.64 9.43
CA LEU A 199 -6.83 -1.95 10.71
C LEU A 199 -8.20 -2.08 11.39
N GLY A 200 -9.28 -1.95 10.62
CA GLY A 200 -10.64 -2.01 11.16
C GLY A 200 -11.05 -3.43 11.58
N CYS A 201 -10.64 -4.45 10.83
CA CYS A 201 -11.04 -5.84 11.05
C CYS A 201 -9.93 -6.73 11.60
N ALA A 202 -8.68 -6.25 11.66
CA ALA A 202 -7.52 -7.00 12.14
C ALA A 202 -6.55 -6.11 12.91
N THR A 203 -5.27 -6.50 12.95
CA THR A 203 -4.22 -5.84 13.74
C THR A 203 -3.23 -5.02 12.91
N GLY A 204 -3.51 -4.81 11.63
CA GLY A 204 -2.63 -4.10 10.70
C GLY A 204 -1.46 -4.96 10.21
N HIS A 205 -0.39 -4.27 9.78
CA HIS A 205 0.81 -4.94 9.28
C HIS A 205 1.61 -5.62 10.38
N PRO A 206 2.32 -6.73 10.08
CA PRO A 206 3.21 -7.40 11.01
C PRO A 206 4.33 -6.47 11.53
N SER A 207 4.71 -6.62 12.80
CA SER A 207 5.72 -5.79 13.46
C SER A 207 7.07 -5.78 12.72
N PHE A 208 7.45 -6.90 12.09
CA PHE A 208 8.73 -7.01 11.38
C PHE A 208 8.78 -6.07 10.17
N VAL A 209 7.72 -6.01 9.36
CA VAL A 209 7.68 -5.11 8.21
C VAL A 209 7.57 -3.65 8.65
N MET A 210 6.81 -3.38 9.70
CA MET A 210 6.71 -2.03 10.29
C MET A 210 8.02 -1.56 10.89
N SER A 211 8.87 -2.48 11.40
CA SER A 211 10.21 -2.15 11.85
C SER A 211 11.05 -1.51 10.75
N ALA A 212 10.94 -1.97 9.50
CA ALA A 212 11.65 -1.33 8.37
C ALA A 212 11.17 0.10 8.14
N SER A 213 9.85 0.34 8.15
CA SER A 213 9.27 1.69 8.00
C SER A 213 9.71 2.62 9.12
N PHE A 214 9.62 2.18 10.38
CA PHE A 214 10.01 3.00 11.53
C PHE A 214 11.52 3.25 11.60
N THR A 215 12.34 2.29 11.18
CA THR A 215 13.80 2.50 11.08
C THR A 215 14.13 3.56 10.04
N ASN A 216 13.45 3.58 8.89
CA ASN A 216 13.55 4.67 7.91
C ASN A 216 13.22 6.02 8.55
N GLN A 217 12.12 6.11 9.29
CA GLN A 217 11.71 7.34 9.99
C GLN A 217 12.79 7.81 10.97
N VAL A 218 13.28 6.91 11.81
CA VAL A 218 14.31 7.23 12.81
C VAL A 218 15.59 7.72 12.14
N LEU A 219 16.07 7.03 11.10
CA LEU A 219 17.28 7.43 10.39
C LEU A 219 17.12 8.77 9.67
N ALA A 220 15.95 9.05 9.09
CA ALA A 220 15.65 10.35 8.51
C ALA A 220 15.62 11.47 9.56
N GLN A 221 15.06 11.22 10.74
CA GLN A 221 15.06 12.19 11.83
C GLN A 221 16.49 12.47 12.34
N ILE A 222 17.32 11.44 12.48
CA ILE A 222 18.72 11.59 12.86
C ILE A 222 19.46 12.40 11.77
N GLU A 223 19.26 12.10 10.50
CA GLU A 223 19.89 12.83 9.38
C GLU A 223 19.50 14.30 9.39
N LEU A 224 18.21 14.61 9.49
CA LEU A 224 17.71 15.98 9.55
C LEU A 224 18.20 16.72 10.80
N TRP A 225 18.35 16.05 11.93
CA TRP A 225 18.83 16.67 13.16
C TRP A 225 20.32 16.98 13.12
N THR A 226 21.14 16.01 12.69
CA THR A 226 22.59 16.13 12.71
C THR A 226 23.14 16.96 11.55
N ASN A 227 22.48 16.91 10.40
CA ASN A 227 22.90 17.53 9.16
C ASN A 227 21.99 18.66 8.69
N HIS A 228 21.15 19.25 9.56
CA HIS A 228 20.12 20.23 9.16
C HIS A 228 20.67 21.38 8.31
N GLY A 229 21.90 21.83 8.52
CA GLY A 229 22.53 22.90 7.74
C GLY A 229 22.82 22.54 6.28
N LYS A 230 22.67 21.27 5.89
CA LYS A 230 22.81 20.82 4.49
C LYS A 230 21.48 20.84 3.74
N TYR A 231 20.35 21.02 4.45
CA TYR A 231 19.02 20.91 3.89
C TYR A 231 18.34 22.29 3.85
N GLU A 232 17.94 22.71 2.68
CA GLU A 232 17.05 23.85 2.47
C GLU A 232 15.59 23.43 2.74
N ASN A 233 14.65 24.39 2.81
CA ASN A 233 13.21 24.11 2.92
C ASN A 233 12.68 23.52 1.60
N LYS A 234 13.10 22.30 1.31
CA LYS A 234 12.74 21.50 0.13
C LYS A 234 12.34 20.08 0.54
N PHE A 235 11.76 19.36 -0.38
CA PHE A 235 11.40 17.97 -0.20
C PHE A 235 12.46 17.07 -0.83
N TYR A 236 13.06 16.20 -0.02
CA TYR A 236 14.17 15.32 -0.37
C TYR A 236 13.74 13.85 -0.32
N ILE A 237 14.36 13.02 -1.13
CA ILE A 237 14.26 11.56 -1.01
C ILE A 237 15.30 11.11 0.03
N LEU A 238 14.96 10.08 0.83
CA LEU A 238 15.91 9.50 1.77
C LEU A 238 17.18 9.04 1.03
N PRO A 239 18.38 9.46 1.47
CA PRO A 239 19.63 9.02 0.85
C PRO A 239 19.75 7.51 0.75
N LYS A 240 20.22 7.00 -0.40
CA LYS A 240 20.29 5.57 -0.70
C LYS A 240 21.06 4.76 0.33
N TYR A 241 22.15 5.31 0.87
CA TYR A 241 22.93 4.63 1.90
C TYR A 241 22.16 4.39 3.20
N LEU A 242 21.17 5.25 3.53
CA LEU A 242 20.29 5.06 4.68
C LEU A 242 19.25 3.97 4.41
N ASP A 243 18.68 3.95 3.20
CA ASP A 243 17.74 2.89 2.77
C ASP A 243 18.42 1.51 2.81
N GLU A 244 19.66 1.38 2.30
CA GLU A 244 20.47 0.16 2.41
C GLU A 244 20.81 -0.19 3.86
N LYS A 245 21.07 0.80 4.71
CA LYS A 245 21.32 0.58 6.14
C LYS A 245 20.08 0.01 6.84
N VAL A 246 18.88 0.47 6.50
CA VAL A 246 17.64 -0.12 7.01
C VAL A 246 17.59 -1.61 6.66
N ALA A 247 17.81 -1.97 5.39
CA ALA A 247 17.82 -3.37 4.99
C ALA A 247 18.86 -4.17 5.78
N ALA A 248 20.11 -3.70 5.86
CA ALA A 248 21.20 -4.38 6.56
C ALA A 248 20.86 -4.67 8.04
N LEU A 249 20.21 -3.73 8.74
CA LEU A 249 19.80 -3.91 10.14
C LEU A 249 18.77 -5.03 10.36
N HIS A 250 18.06 -5.45 9.31
CA HIS A 250 17.04 -6.50 9.40
C HIS A 250 17.51 -7.87 8.95
N LEU A 251 18.66 -7.98 8.30
CA LEU A 251 19.15 -9.24 7.70
C LEU A 251 19.48 -10.31 8.75
N ASP A 252 20.10 -9.95 9.85
CA ASP A 252 20.50 -10.90 10.90
C ASP A 252 19.29 -11.64 11.49
N LYS A 253 18.15 -10.93 11.62
CA LYS A 253 16.91 -11.52 12.14
C LYS A 253 16.36 -12.63 11.23
N LEU A 254 16.70 -12.59 9.95
CA LEU A 254 16.33 -13.58 8.94
C LEU A 254 17.46 -14.58 8.66
N SER A 255 18.56 -14.53 9.42
CA SER A 255 19.75 -15.35 9.20
C SER A 255 20.34 -15.22 7.78
N VAL A 256 20.18 -14.04 7.16
CA VAL A 256 20.69 -13.76 5.81
C VAL A 256 22.18 -13.46 5.86
N LYS A 257 22.93 -14.09 4.97
CA LYS A 257 24.37 -13.84 4.77
C LYS A 257 24.59 -13.21 3.40
N LEU A 258 25.17 -12.02 3.38
CA LEU A 258 25.49 -11.33 2.13
C LEU A 258 26.83 -11.81 1.56
N THR A 259 26.91 -11.93 0.24
CA THR A 259 28.17 -12.08 -0.48
C THR A 259 28.92 -10.75 -0.49
N ALA A 260 30.18 -10.75 -0.16
CA ALA A 260 31.08 -9.59 -0.22
C ALA A 260 31.72 -9.48 -1.61
N LEU A 261 31.76 -8.26 -2.17
CA LEU A 261 32.50 -8.01 -3.40
C LEU A 261 34.01 -8.15 -3.17
N SER A 262 34.69 -8.88 -4.05
CA SER A 262 36.15 -8.80 -4.15
C SER A 262 36.57 -7.42 -4.69
N ALA A 263 37.86 -7.08 -4.53
CA ALA A 263 38.39 -5.84 -5.10
C ALA A 263 38.26 -5.80 -6.64
N ALA A 264 38.50 -6.93 -7.30
CA ALA A 264 38.36 -7.04 -8.76
C ALA A 264 36.89 -6.81 -9.21
N GLN A 265 35.94 -7.40 -8.51
CA GLN A 265 34.49 -7.21 -8.81
C GLN A 265 34.05 -5.77 -8.56
N ALA A 266 34.43 -5.16 -7.46
CA ALA A 266 34.14 -3.78 -7.14
C ALA A 266 34.69 -2.82 -8.21
N ASN A 267 35.95 -3.02 -8.62
CA ASN A 267 36.60 -2.24 -9.69
C ASN A 267 35.89 -2.43 -11.03
N TYR A 268 35.54 -3.67 -11.40
CA TYR A 268 34.82 -3.95 -12.66
C TYR A 268 33.47 -3.26 -12.72
N LEU A 269 32.72 -3.23 -11.62
CA LEU A 269 31.43 -2.60 -11.51
C LEU A 269 31.51 -1.09 -11.24
N ASN A 270 32.70 -0.55 -10.96
CA ASN A 270 32.91 0.83 -10.51
C ASN A 270 32.04 1.18 -9.29
N LEU A 271 31.98 0.28 -8.30
CA LEU A 271 31.19 0.41 -7.08
C LEU A 271 32.07 0.33 -5.84
N PRO A 272 31.72 1.06 -4.76
CA PRO A 272 32.34 0.85 -3.46
C PRO A 272 32.06 -0.58 -2.94
N ARG A 273 33.01 -1.21 -2.28
CA ARG A 273 32.82 -2.55 -1.69
C ARG A 273 31.75 -2.60 -0.59
N SER A 274 31.51 -1.46 0.06
CA SER A 274 30.53 -1.31 1.15
C SER A 274 29.19 -0.70 0.72
N GLY A 275 28.97 -0.48 -0.59
CA GLY A 275 27.80 0.21 -1.11
C GLY A 275 27.92 1.76 -1.07
N PRO A 276 26.89 2.48 -1.49
CA PRO A 276 25.64 1.94 -2.03
C PRO A 276 25.83 1.15 -3.33
N PHE A 277 25.08 0.05 -3.47
CA PHE A 277 25.22 -0.88 -4.60
C PHE A 277 24.39 -0.47 -5.82
N LYS A 278 23.52 0.51 -5.68
CA LYS A 278 22.68 1.07 -6.73
C LYS A 278 22.70 2.60 -6.69
N PRO A 279 22.53 3.26 -7.85
CA PRO A 279 22.46 4.73 -7.88
C PRO A 279 21.22 5.27 -7.16
N GLU A 280 21.25 6.53 -6.77
CA GLU A 280 20.20 7.21 -5.98
C GLU A 280 18.79 7.08 -6.57
N HIS A 281 18.67 7.10 -7.90
CA HIS A 281 17.38 7.02 -8.60
C HIS A 281 16.81 5.60 -8.73
N TYR A 282 17.58 4.56 -8.42
CA TYR A 282 17.14 3.17 -8.61
C TYR A 282 16.09 2.76 -7.57
N ARG A 283 15.00 2.14 -7.98
CA ARG A 283 13.83 1.79 -7.15
C ARG A 283 13.42 0.30 -7.21
N TYR A 284 14.31 -0.61 -7.46
CA TYR A 284 14.15 -2.09 -7.45
C TYR A 284 12.84 -2.60 -8.07
#